data_068967ba99e2d64b17a9eb992a55b95f
#
_entry.id   068967ba99e2d64b17a9eb992a55b95f
#
_cell.length_a   1.000
_cell.length_b   1.000
_cell.length_c   1.000
_cell.angle_alpha   90.00
_cell.angle_beta   90.00
_cell.angle_gamma   90.00
#
_symmetry.space_group_name_H-M   'P 1'
#
loop_
_entity.id
_entity.type
_entity.pdbx_description
1 polymer ?
#
loop_
_entity_poly.entity_id
_entity_poly.type
_entity_poly.pdbx_seq_one_letter_code
_entity_poly.pdbx_strand_id
1 'polypeptide(L)'
;FIYNMEVSKNRIIDAFVNNYYYKGHMVSEKTIQTYYQAAHIGDGGGKYLLASIKSYYTNINVVSAIKKINNSICLIGGKEHPFIEDVINDYQEFNPAIEDAYIPNTTCLPQMEAPDKFVHLVNIILHS
;
A
#
# COMPACT_ATOMS: atom_id res chain seq x y z
N PHE A 1 12.15 5.45 23.28
CA PHE A 1 11.26 6.63 23.42
C PHE A 1 10.76 7.11 22.05
N ILE A 2 11.65 7.49 21.11
CA ILE A 2 11.28 7.98 19.77
C ILE A 2 10.42 6.96 19.00
N TYR A 3 10.81 5.68 19.01
CA TYR A 3 10.03 4.63 18.35
C TYR A 3 8.59 4.56 18.87
N ASN A 4 8.39 4.58 20.20
CA ASN A 4 7.05 4.51 20.78
C ASN A 4 6.19 5.74 20.46
N MET A 5 6.78 6.90 20.23
CA MET A 5 6.07 8.08 19.74
C MET A 5 5.61 7.88 18.28
N GLU A 6 6.48 7.38 17.41
CA GLU A 6 6.19 7.16 15.98
C GLU A 6 5.10 6.11 15.74
N VAL A 7 5.00 5.11 16.62
CA VAL A 7 4.01 4.02 16.51
C VAL A 7 2.87 4.12 17.53
N SER A 8 2.63 5.31 18.07
CA SER A 8 1.48 5.56 18.94
C SER A 8 0.16 5.46 18.16
N LYS A 9 -0.95 5.14 18.87
CA LYS A 9 -2.28 5.08 18.22
C LYS A 9 -2.64 6.36 17.47
N ASN A 10 -2.35 7.52 18.06
CA ASN A 10 -2.64 8.82 17.43
C ASN A 10 -1.85 9.02 16.14
N ARG A 11 -0.58 8.62 16.09
CA ARG A 11 0.23 8.68 14.88
C ARG A 11 -0.26 7.72 13.81
N ILE A 12 -0.71 6.53 14.20
CA ILE A 12 -1.30 5.55 13.28
C ILE A 12 -2.59 6.13 12.67
N ILE A 13 -3.49 6.67 13.49
CA ILE A 13 -4.72 7.32 13.02
C ILE A 13 -4.40 8.47 12.05
N ASP A 14 -3.49 9.35 12.43
CA ASP A 14 -3.06 10.48 11.63
C ASP A 14 -2.51 10.04 10.26
N ALA A 15 -1.68 9.00 10.23
CA ALA A 15 -1.13 8.44 9.01
C ALA A 15 -2.23 7.93 8.06
N PHE A 16 -3.21 7.18 8.58
CA PHE A 16 -4.33 6.68 7.76
C PHE A 16 -5.20 7.82 7.25
N VAL A 17 -5.60 8.74 8.11
CA VAL A 17 -6.54 9.82 7.75
C VAL A 17 -5.91 10.84 6.80
N ASN A 18 -4.65 11.20 7.00
CA ASN A 18 -4.02 12.29 6.25
C ASN A 18 -3.15 11.83 5.08
N ASN A 19 -2.64 10.59 5.10
CA ASN A 19 -1.68 10.15 4.09
C ASN A 19 -2.13 8.97 3.26
N TYR A 20 -2.90 8.02 3.80
CA TYR A 20 -3.18 6.75 3.13
C TYR A 20 -4.60 6.63 2.61
N TYR A 21 -5.59 7.23 3.27
CA TYR A 21 -6.99 7.12 2.88
C TYR A 21 -7.46 8.36 2.13
N TYR A 22 -8.34 8.14 1.17
CA TYR A 22 -9.06 9.22 0.50
C TYR A 22 -10.06 9.88 1.46
N LYS A 23 -10.31 11.16 1.25
CA LYS A 23 -11.22 11.96 2.09
C LYS A 23 -12.58 11.28 2.29
N GLY A 24 -13.02 11.24 3.52
CA GLY A 24 -14.32 10.64 3.90
C GLY A 24 -14.23 9.17 4.28
N HIS A 25 -13.13 8.48 4.03
CA HIS A 25 -12.93 7.14 4.57
C HIS A 25 -12.46 7.23 6.02
N MET A 26 -13.12 6.48 6.89
CA MET A 26 -12.73 6.35 8.29
C MET A 26 -11.94 5.06 8.50
N VAL A 27 -10.84 5.16 9.24
CA VAL A 27 -10.12 3.96 9.68
C VAL A 27 -10.86 3.32 10.86
N SER A 28 -11.09 2.00 10.78
CA SER A 28 -11.77 1.28 11.85
C SER A 28 -10.89 1.14 13.09
N GLU A 29 -11.49 1.09 14.27
CA GLU A 29 -10.79 0.83 15.53
C GLU A 29 -10.03 -0.52 15.47
N LYS A 30 -10.62 -1.53 14.84
CA LYS A 30 -9.97 -2.83 14.62
C LYS A 30 -8.68 -2.70 13.81
N THR A 31 -8.68 -1.91 12.75
CA THR A 31 -7.48 -1.65 11.95
C THR A 31 -6.40 -0.95 12.79
N ILE A 32 -6.76 0.10 13.49
CA ILE A 32 -5.85 0.85 14.37
C ILE A 32 -5.22 -0.08 15.40
N GLN A 33 -6.05 -0.89 16.07
CA GLN A 33 -5.59 -1.82 17.09
C GLN A 33 -4.65 -2.89 16.51
N THR A 34 -4.94 -3.40 15.32
CA THR A 34 -4.10 -4.39 14.63
C THR A 34 -2.71 -3.82 14.33
N TYR A 35 -2.64 -2.63 13.77
CA TYR A 35 -1.37 -1.96 13.47
C TYR A 35 -0.60 -1.58 14.74
N TYR A 36 -1.30 -1.10 15.76
CA TYR A 36 -0.68 -0.78 17.04
C TYR A 36 -0.07 -2.02 17.71
N GLN A 37 -0.82 -3.11 17.76
CA GLN A 37 -0.33 -4.37 18.32
C GLN A 37 0.86 -4.92 17.53
N ALA A 38 0.78 -4.94 16.21
CA ALA A 38 1.87 -5.40 15.35
C ALA A 38 3.16 -4.62 15.58
N ALA A 39 3.07 -3.30 15.78
CA ALA A 39 4.22 -2.45 16.05
C ALA A 39 4.84 -2.67 17.45
N HIS A 40 4.09 -3.25 18.40
CA HIS A 40 4.51 -3.45 19.80
C HIS A 40 4.72 -4.93 20.16
N ILE A 41 4.66 -5.85 19.20
CA ILE A 41 4.96 -7.27 19.42
C ILE A 41 6.43 -7.45 19.79
N GLY A 42 6.68 -8.21 20.86
CA GLY A 42 8.02 -8.49 21.38
C GLY A 42 8.63 -7.27 22.07
N ASP A 43 9.88 -7.39 22.49
CA ASP A 43 10.62 -6.35 23.22
C ASP A 43 11.11 -5.21 22.29
N GLY A 44 10.21 -4.66 21.49
CA GLY A 44 10.50 -3.56 20.58
C GLY A 44 11.25 -3.96 19.31
N GLY A 45 11.08 -5.20 18.84
CA GLY A 45 11.69 -5.68 17.60
C GLY A 45 11.36 -4.83 16.37
N GLY A 46 10.19 -4.19 16.34
CA GLY A 46 9.80 -3.27 15.28
C GLY A 46 10.72 -2.05 15.12
N LYS A 47 11.45 -1.66 16.14
CA LYS A 47 12.43 -0.55 16.05
C LYS A 47 13.58 -0.88 15.08
N TYR A 48 13.97 -2.14 14.99
CA TYR A 48 15.03 -2.58 14.07
C TYR A 48 14.54 -2.55 12.61
N LEU A 49 13.29 -2.95 12.39
CA LEU A 49 12.66 -2.82 11.07
C LEU A 49 12.58 -1.35 10.64
N LEU A 50 12.13 -0.47 11.53
CA LEU A 50 12.07 0.97 11.24
C LEU A 50 13.45 1.55 10.92
N ALA A 51 14.48 1.17 11.66
CA ALA A 51 15.85 1.57 11.39
C ALA A 51 16.34 1.08 10.03
N SER A 52 16.01 -0.17 9.66
CA SER A 52 16.34 -0.76 8.36
C SER A 52 15.67 -0.01 7.21
N ILE A 53 14.39 0.31 7.34
CA ILE A 53 13.65 1.09 6.33
C ILE A 53 14.25 2.49 6.18
N LYS A 54 14.56 3.17 7.28
CA LYS A 54 15.18 4.50 7.27
C LYS A 54 16.58 4.51 6.67
N SER A 55 17.31 3.39 6.74
CA SER A 55 18.63 3.24 6.10
C SER A 55 18.58 2.70 4.67
N TYR A 56 17.41 2.70 4.05
CA TYR A 56 17.17 2.22 2.67
C TYR A 56 17.55 0.75 2.41
N TYR A 57 17.60 -0.06 3.45
CA TYR A 57 17.93 -1.50 3.32
C TYR A 57 16.93 -2.24 2.42
N THR A 58 15.68 -1.80 2.38
CA THR A 58 14.62 -2.39 1.57
C THR A 58 14.52 -1.81 0.16
N ASN A 59 15.44 -0.96 -0.25
CA ASN A 59 15.44 -0.37 -1.60
C ASN A 59 15.99 -1.37 -2.63
N ILE A 60 15.15 -2.32 -3.02
CA ILE A 60 15.48 -3.36 -3.99
C ILE A 60 15.04 -2.91 -5.38
N ASN A 61 15.94 -2.98 -6.34
CA ASN A 61 15.61 -2.74 -7.74
C ASN A 61 14.89 -3.95 -8.35
N VAL A 62 13.60 -3.84 -8.57
CA VAL A 62 12.74 -4.89 -9.13
C VAL A 62 12.61 -4.84 -10.67
N VAL A 63 13.18 -3.84 -11.32
CA VAL A 63 13.04 -3.61 -12.77
C VAL A 63 13.44 -4.84 -13.57
N SER A 64 14.57 -5.44 -13.25
CA SER A 64 15.05 -6.63 -13.95
C SER A 64 14.11 -7.83 -13.83
N ALA A 65 13.47 -7.99 -12.67
CA ALA A 65 12.45 -9.03 -12.47
C ALA A 65 11.20 -8.77 -13.30
N ILE A 66 10.69 -7.54 -13.27
CA ILE A 66 9.49 -7.13 -14.00
C ILE A 66 9.67 -7.31 -15.51
N LYS A 67 10.83 -6.99 -16.06
CA LYS A 67 11.16 -7.18 -17.48
C LYS A 67 11.16 -8.65 -17.91
N LYS A 68 11.42 -9.58 -17.00
CA LYS A 68 11.57 -11.01 -17.27
C LYS A 68 10.34 -11.85 -16.97
N ILE A 69 9.35 -11.28 -16.27
CA ILE A 69 8.11 -12.00 -15.92
C ILE A 69 7.28 -12.24 -17.18
N ASN A 70 6.90 -13.50 -17.39
CA ASN A 70 5.99 -13.91 -18.46
C ASN A 70 4.53 -14.08 -18.00
N ASN A 71 4.27 -13.97 -16.71
CA ASN A 71 2.94 -14.03 -16.14
C ASN A 71 2.18 -12.72 -16.42
N SER A 72 0.86 -12.81 -16.52
CA SER A 72 0.02 -11.60 -16.56
C SER A 72 0.17 -10.81 -15.27
N ILE A 73 0.36 -9.52 -15.40
CA ILE A 73 0.45 -8.57 -14.29
C ILE A 73 -0.66 -7.55 -14.48
N CYS A 74 -1.49 -7.36 -13.47
CA CYS A 74 -2.44 -6.26 -13.41
C CYS A 74 -2.13 -5.39 -12.19
N LEU A 75 -1.92 -4.09 -12.43
CA LEU A 75 -1.71 -3.10 -11.37
C LEU A 75 -3.05 -2.47 -11.01
N ILE A 76 -3.43 -2.55 -9.75
CA ILE A 76 -4.66 -1.94 -9.25
C ILE A 76 -4.28 -0.70 -8.44
N GLY A 77 -4.72 0.45 -8.91
CA GLY A 77 -4.45 1.73 -8.27
C GLY A 77 -5.70 2.42 -7.72
N GLY A 78 -5.50 3.27 -6.73
CA GLY A 78 -6.51 4.22 -6.27
C GLY A 78 -6.61 5.39 -7.25
N LYS A 79 -7.80 5.64 -7.80
CA LYS A 79 -7.99 6.67 -8.84
C LYS A 79 -7.63 8.07 -8.37
N GLU A 80 -7.78 8.34 -7.08
CA GLU A 80 -7.53 9.65 -6.49
C GLU A 80 -6.08 9.84 -5.98
N HIS A 81 -5.24 8.84 -6.15
CA HIS A 81 -3.81 8.99 -5.84
C HIS A 81 -3.15 9.93 -6.86
N PRO A 82 -2.49 11.02 -6.42
CA PRO A 82 -2.04 12.09 -7.30
C PRO A 82 -1.02 11.67 -8.38
N PHE A 83 -0.30 10.58 -8.15
CA PHE A 83 0.76 10.10 -9.06
C PHE A 83 0.49 8.71 -9.61
N ILE A 84 -0.74 8.20 -9.51
CA ILE A 84 -1.01 6.80 -9.88
C ILE A 84 -0.77 6.53 -11.37
N GLU A 85 -1.10 7.47 -12.22
CA GLU A 85 -0.91 7.33 -13.67
C GLU A 85 0.58 7.30 -14.02
N ASP A 86 1.39 8.16 -13.40
CA ASP A 86 2.84 8.18 -13.61
C ASP A 86 3.49 6.88 -13.13
N VAL A 87 3.09 6.39 -11.94
CA VAL A 87 3.60 5.12 -11.40
C VAL A 87 3.27 3.95 -12.32
N ILE A 88 2.04 3.86 -12.82
CA ILE A 88 1.62 2.78 -13.71
C ILE A 88 2.35 2.87 -15.05
N ASN A 89 2.48 4.07 -15.61
CA ASN A 89 3.23 4.29 -16.85
C ASN A 89 4.68 3.86 -16.71
N ASP A 90 5.34 4.16 -15.61
CA ASP A 90 6.72 3.73 -15.34
C ASP A 90 6.85 2.20 -15.35
N TYR A 91 5.90 1.48 -14.73
CA TYR A 91 5.89 0.01 -14.77
C TYR A 91 5.60 -0.53 -16.17
N GLN A 92 4.71 0.08 -16.93
CA GLN A 92 4.38 -0.30 -18.30
C GLN A 92 5.54 -0.05 -19.27
N GLU A 93 6.41 0.92 -19.01
CA GLU A 93 7.66 1.10 -19.75
C GLU A 93 8.61 -0.09 -19.55
N PHE A 94 8.65 -0.68 -18.35
CA PHE A 94 9.46 -1.87 -18.08
C PHE A 94 8.88 -3.14 -18.69
N ASN A 95 7.55 -3.26 -18.71
CA ASN A 95 6.85 -4.39 -19.30
C ASN A 95 5.51 -3.93 -19.89
N PRO A 96 5.43 -3.74 -21.22
CA PRO A 96 4.22 -3.25 -21.88
C PRO A 96 3.00 -4.17 -21.78
N ALA A 97 3.17 -5.43 -21.35
CA ALA A 97 2.07 -6.36 -21.12
C ALA A 97 1.34 -6.16 -19.79
N ILE A 98 1.82 -5.22 -18.96
CA ILE A 98 1.15 -4.88 -17.70
C ILE A 98 -0.17 -4.16 -18.00
N GLU A 99 -1.25 -4.70 -17.46
CA GLU A 99 -2.58 -4.10 -17.49
C GLU A 99 -2.79 -3.23 -16.25
N ASP A 100 -3.66 -2.25 -16.35
CA ASP A 100 -4.01 -1.37 -15.24
C ASP A 100 -5.52 -1.35 -14.97
N ALA A 101 -5.86 -1.12 -13.72
CA ALA A 101 -7.22 -0.93 -13.26
C ALA A 101 -7.27 0.06 -12.11
N TYR A 102 -8.37 0.79 -11.97
CA TYR A 102 -8.50 1.84 -10.96
C TYR A 102 -9.78 1.67 -10.15
N ILE A 103 -9.68 1.93 -8.85
CA ILE A 103 -10.83 1.98 -7.95
C ILE A 103 -11.12 3.45 -7.62
N PRO A 104 -12.31 3.98 -7.97
CA PRO A 104 -12.66 5.37 -7.68
C PRO A 104 -12.78 5.63 -6.18
N ASN A 105 -12.57 6.88 -5.79
CA ASN A 105 -12.64 7.35 -4.39
C ASN A 105 -11.68 6.60 -3.45
N THR A 106 -10.52 6.21 -3.94
CA THR A 106 -9.45 5.59 -3.16
C THR A 106 -8.10 6.17 -3.55
N THR A 107 -7.11 6.07 -2.66
CA THR A 107 -5.75 6.57 -2.88
C THR A 107 -4.69 5.48 -2.71
N CYS A 108 -3.99 5.46 -1.58
CA CYS A 108 -2.83 4.58 -1.37
C CYS A 108 -3.17 3.13 -1.08
N LEU A 109 -4.34 2.86 -0.49
CA LEU A 109 -4.72 1.54 0.02
C LEU A 109 -6.12 1.12 -0.46
N PRO A 110 -6.35 1.03 -1.78
CA PRO A 110 -7.68 0.75 -2.33
C PRO A 110 -8.31 -0.54 -1.78
N GLN A 111 -7.50 -1.55 -1.47
CA GLN A 111 -7.96 -2.81 -0.86
C GLN A 111 -8.51 -2.63 0.57
N MET A 112 -8.11 -1.59 1.27
CA MET A 112 -8.58 -1.26 2.62
C MET A 112 -9.65 -0.18 2.61
N GLU A 113 -9.56 0.76 1.67
CA GLU A 113 -10.49 1.88 1.55
C GLU A 113 -11.83 1.43 0.97
N ALA A 114 -11.83 0.51 0.01
CA ALA A 114 -13.01 -0.01 -0.67
C ALA A 114 -12.91 -1.53 -0.89
N PRO A 115 -12.91 -2.36 0.17
CA PRO A 115 -12.63 -3.79 0.07
C PRO A 115 -13.61 -4.54 -0.85
N ASP A 116 -14.89 -4.20 -0.83
CA ASP A 116 -15.90 -4.87 -1.68
C ASP A 116 -15.64 -4.60 -3.17
N LYS A 117 -15.33 -3.36 -3.52
CA LYS A 117 -14.99 -2.99 -4.90
C LYS A 117 -13.67 -3.63 -5.33
N PHE A 118 -12.70 -3.70 -4.43
CA PHE A 118 -11.42 -4.34 -4.69
C PHE A 118 -11.60 -5.84 -4.98
N VAL A 119 -12.33 -6.56 -4.13
CA VAL A 119 -12.63 -8.00 -4.32
C VAL A 119 -13.40 -8.24 -5.63
N HIS A 120 -14.39 -7.41 -5.92
CA HIS A 120 -15.15 -7.50 -7.16
C HIS A 120 -14.25 -7.33 -8.39
N LEU A 121 -13.38 -6.33 -8.39
CA LEU A 121 -12.44 -6.08 -9.49
C LEU A 121 -11.45 -7.24 -9.66
N VAL A 122 -10.89 -7.76 -8.57
CA VAL A 122 -9.98 -8.93 -8.60
C VAL A 122 -10.68 -10.15 -9.21
N ASN A 123 -11.94 -10.39 -8.84
CA ASN A 123 -12.72 -11.50 -9.42
C ASN A 123 -12.92 -11.33 -10.92
N ILE A 124 -13.19 -10.13 -11.40
CA ILE A 124 -13.30 -9.85 -12.84
C ILE A 124 -11.97 -10.16 -13.55
N ILE A 125 -10.85 -9.68 -13.00
CA ILE A 125 -9.52 -9.87 -13.60
C ILE A 125 -9.15 -11.36 -13.65
N LEU A 126 -9.40 -12.10 -12.58
CA LEU A 126 -9.07 -13.53 -12.51
C LEU A 126 -9.94 -14.42 -13.42
N HIS A 127 -11.10 -13.97 -13.83
CA HIS A 127 -12.05 -14.73 -14.64
C HIS A 127 -12.22 -14.18 -16.07
N SER A 128 -11.37 -13.25 -16.43
CA SER A 128 -11.37 -12.66 -17.79
C SER A 128 -10.52 -13.44 -18.79
#